data_2310c2088817a4426817ef236cc114bb
#
_entry.id   2310c2088817a4426817ef236cc114bb
#
_cell.length_a   1.000
_cell.length_b   1.000
_cell.length_c   1.000
_cell.angle_alpha   90.00
_cell.angle_beta   90.00
_cell.angle_gamma   90.00
#
_symmetry.space_group_name_H-M   'P 1'
#
loop_
_entity.id
_entity.type
_entity.pdbx_description
1 polymer ?
#
loop_
_entity_poly.entity_id
_entity_poly.type
_entity_poly.pdbx_seq_one_letter_code
_entity_poly.pdbx_strand_id
1 'polypeptide(L)'
;MPAMPATPAIPAMMQPQPNPSAAVSIRGLLKRFGDKVAVNGLSLDIPVGSFYGLVGPNGAGKTTTLNMVTGLLRPDGGIVTILGRDVWGDVNAAKRTIGVMPQPDQIFNRLTGMQLLVYCGMLRGMPRAKVLQRAGDLLAAFDLSNAANVMVADYSAGMTKKICLACAMIHSPRILVLDEPFESVDPVSSANLKDILIEYVSTGGTVIISSHVMALVEKMCTHVAVINQGVVCAAGTIGQVAAGEDLEERFLQLVGGRHGAAHIAWLDGGAQ
;
A
#
# COMPACT_ATOMS: atom_id res chain seq x y z
N MET A 1 16.30 -2.94 55.06
CA MET A 1 16.08 -2.39 53.74
C MET A 1 14.56 -2.39 53.50
N PRO A 2 13.91 -1.25 53.30
CA PRO A 2 12.47 -1.23 53.01
C PRO A 2 12.20 -1.65 51.58
N ALA A 3 11.17 -2.51 51.38
CA ALA A 3 10.72 -2.99 50.11
C ALA A 3 10.15 -1.84 49.25
N MET A 4 10.60 -1.73 48.00
CA MET A 4 10.04 -0.80 47.02
C MET A 4 8.56 -1.13 46.76
N PRO A 5 7.66 -0.15 46.68
CA PRO A 5 6.28 -0.40 46.34
C PRO A 5 6.17 -0.88 44.87
N ALA A 6 5.38 -1.93 44.67
CA ALA A 6 5.06 -2.46 43.33
C ALA A 6 4.35 -1.38 42.50
N THR A 7 4.89 -1.11 41.33
CA THR A 7 4.25 -0.23 40.31
C THR A 7 2.86 -0.76 39.98
N PRO A 8 1.79 0.03 40.07
CA PRO A 8 0.45 -0.45 39.72
C PRO A 8 0.41 -0.84 38.25
N ALA A 9 -0.08 -2.05 37.96
CA ALA A 9 -0.35 -2.51 36.63
C ALA A 9 -1.37 -1.56 35.97
N ILE A 10 -0.98 -0.95 34.82
CA ILE A 10 -1.88 -0.15 34.01
C ILE A 10 -3.01 -1.09 33.57
N PRO A 11 -4.30 -0.76 33.80
CA PRO A 11 -5.39 -1.61 33.37
C PRO A 11 -5.29 -1.78 31.86
N ALA A 12 -5.39 -3.03 31.38
CA ALA A 12 -5.44 -3.35 29.96
C ALA A 12 -6.64 -2.61 29.38
N MET A 13 -6.39 -1.47 28.71
CA MET A 13 -7.40 -0.79 27.92
C MET A 13 -7.91 -1.83 26.94
N MET A 14 -9.22 -2.11 26.95
CA MET A 14 -9.88 -3.00 25.99
C MET A 14 -9.51 -2.50 24.60
N GLN A 15 -8.60 -3.22 23.93
CA GLN A 15 -8.28 -2.90 22.55
C GLN A 15 -9.54 -3.10 21.73
N PRO A 16 -9.92 -2.13 20.88
CA PRO A 16 -11.11 -2.28 20.04
C PRO A 16 -10.96 -3.56 19.20
N GLN A 17 -12.00 -4.39 19.22
CA GLN A 17 -12.02 -5.68 18.51
C GLN A 17 -11.86 -5.44 16.98
N PRO A 18 -11.12 -6.30 16.26
CA PRO A 18 -11.06 -6.24 14.81
C PRO A 18 -12.46 -6.35 14.18
N ASN A 19 -12.70 -5.58 13.10
CA ASN A 19 -13.93 -5.64 12.34
C ASN A 19 -13.92 -6.85 11.39
N PRO A 20 -14.75 -7.89 11.59
CA PRO A 20 -14.70 -9.09 10.77
C PRO A 20 -15.23 -8.90 9.34
N SER A 21 -16.00 -7.85 9.09
CA SER A 21 -16.52 -7.50 7.76
C SER A 21 -15.57 -6.63 6.93
N ALA A 22 -14.48 -6.15 7.49
CA ALA A 22 -13.47 -5.40 6.75
C ALA A 22 -12.58 -6.32 5.90
N ALA A 23 -12.09 -5.82 4.76
CA ALA A 23 -11.04 -6.48 4.00
C ALA A 23 -9.75 -6.56 4.83
N VAL A 24 -9.39 -5.44 5.46
CA VAL A 24 -8.29 -5.34 6.42
C VAL A 24 -8.78 -4.57 7.63
N SER A 25 -8.52 -5.11 8.82
CA SER A 25 -8.79 -4.42 10.08
C SER A 25 -7.50 -4.34 10.91
N ILE A 26 -7.16 -3.14 11.32
CA ILE A 26 -5.95 -2.82 12.08
C ILE A 26 -6.37 -2.24 13.42
N ARG A 27 -5.77 -2.73 14.52
CA ARG A 27 -6.06 -2.24 15.88
C ARG A 27 -4.76 -2.04 16.67
N GLY A 28 -4.52 -0.79 17.07
CA GLY A 28 -3.43 -0.41 17.95
C GLY A 28 -2.05 -0.78 17.40
N LEU A 29 -1.85 -0.77 16.07
CA LEU A 29 -0.63 -1.22 15.42
C LEU A 29 0.56 -0.36 15.83
N LEU A 30 1.63 -0.99 16.29
CA LEU A 30 2.84 -0.33 16.78
C LEU A 30 4.08 -0.90 16.08
N LYS A 31 4.99 -0.01 15.68
CA LYS A 31 6.32 -0.38 15.19
C LYS A 31 7.38 0.64 15.56
N ARG A 32 8.48 0.13 16.11
CA ARG A 32 9.67 0.92 16.45
C ARG A 32 10.89 0.41 15.70
N PHE A 33 11.80 1.31 15.38
CA PHE A 33 13.14 1.02 14.85
C PHE A 33 14.14 1.81 15.69
N GLY A 34 14.78 1.14 16.65
CA GLY A 34 15.55 1.81 17.69
C GLY A 34 14.68 2.80 18.47
N ASP A 35 15.10 4.05 18.54
CA ASP A 35 14.36 5.12 19.24
C ASP A 35 13.21 5.71 18.41
N LYS A 36 13.17 5.43 17.11
CA LYS A 36 12.14 5.98 16.20
C LYS A 36 10.87 5.14 16.25
N VAL A 37 9.75 5.76 16.62
CA VAL A 37 8.41 5.17 16.49
C VAL A 37 7.92 5.46 15.06
N ALA A 38 7.84 4.42 14.20
CA ALA A 38 7.41 4.54 12.83
C ALA A 38 5.89 4.41 12.65
N VAL A 39 5.24 3.60 13.51
CA VAL A 39 3.77 3.46 13.59
C VAL A 39 3.42 3.46 15.08
N ASN A 40 2.43 4.28 15.46
CA ASN A 40 2.14 4.59 16.86
C ASN A 40 0.65 4.40 17.19
N GLY A 41 0.26 3.17 17.52
CA GLY A 41 -1.11 2.85 17.92
C GLY A 41 -2.14 2.96 16.80
N LEU A 42 -1.73 2.78 15.51
CA LEU A 42 -2.57 2.98 14.35
C LEU A 42 -3.73 1.99 14.32
N SER A 43 -4.96 2.52 14.16
CA SER A 43 -6.18 1.73 13.99
C SER A 43 -6.93 2.18 12.74
N LEU A 44 -7.36 1.22 11.91
CA LEU A 44 -7.99 1.49 10.61
C LEU A 44 -8.79 0.29 10.14
N ASP A 45 -9.95 0.52 9.50
CA ASP A 45 -10.71 -0.47 8.76
C ASP A 45 -10.73 -0.12 7.27
N ILE A 46 -10.44 -1.10 6.43
CA ILE A 46 -10.50 -1.00 4.97
C ILE A 46 -11.66 -1.86 4.49
N PRO A 47 -12.70 -1.25 3.88
CA PRO A 47 -13.87 -1.99 3.41
C PRO A 47 -13.55 -2.98 2.28
N VAL A 48 -14.29 -4.09 2.21
CA VAL A 48 -14.23 -5.01 1.07
C VAL A 48 -14.73 -4.31 -0.20
N GLY A 49 -14.09 -4.57 -1.34
CA GLY A 49 -14.47 -4.00 -2.64
C GLY A 49 -14.15 -2.50 -2.75
N SER A 50 -13.29 -1.96 -1.88
CA SER A 50 -12.88 -0.56 -1.94
C SER A 50 -11.59 -0.36 -2.73
N PHE A 51 -11.46 0.80 -3.36
CA PHE A 51 -10.19 1.36 -3.77
C PHE A 51 -9.73 2.31 -2.67
N TYR A 52 -8.75 1.91 -1.86
CA TYR A 52 -8.36 2.59 -0.62
C TYR A 52 -6.99 3.26 -0.75
N GLY A 53 -6.93 4.58 -0.52
CA GLY A 53 -5.70 5.35 -0.49
C GLY A 53 -5.14 5.51 0.92
N LEU A 54 -3.87 5.17 1.13
CA LEU A 54 -3.09 5.57 2.30
C LEU A 54 -2.21 6.75 1.92
N VAL A 55 -2.52 7.94 2.41
CA VAL A 55 -1.80 9.16 2.05
C VAL A 55 -1.07 9.73 3.27
N GLY A 56 0.00 10.44 3.01
CA GLY A 56 0.82 11.04 4.07
C GLY A 56 2.17 11.48 3.54
N PRO A 57 2.88 12.35 4.26
CA PRO A 57 4.23 12.77 3.88
C PRO A 57 5.22 11.60 3.89
N ASN A 58 6.41 11.83 3.31
CA ASN A 58 7.48 10.85 3.39
C ASN A 58 7.87 10.60 4.84
N GLY A 59 8.03 9.32 5.21
CA GLY A 59 8.30 8.94 6.59
C GLY A 59 7.09 8.90 7.52
N ALA A 60 5.85 9.14 7.04
CA ALA A 60 4.63 9.08 7.84
C ALA A 60 4.29 7.68 8.39
N GLY A 61 4.94 6.62 7.88
CA GLY A 61 4.68 5.23 8.31
C GLY A 61 3.86 4.40 7.34
N LYS A 62 3.52 4.91 6.14
CA LYS A 62 2.72 4.20 5.10
C LYS A 62 3.29 2.84 4.73
N THR A 63 4.51 2.80 4.19
CA THR A 63 5.21 1.56 3.80
C THR A 63 5.37 0.61 4.97
N THR A 64 5.71 1.12 6.16
CA THR A 64 5.83 0.31 7.39
C THR A 64 4.49 -0.35 7.74
N THR A 65 3.39 0.39 7.66
CA THR A 65 2.04 -0.12 7.89
C THR A 65 1.67 -1.20 6.86
N LEU A 66 1.90 -0.93 5.55
CA LEU A 66 1.64 -1.91 4.49
C LEU A 66 2.46 -3.19 4.68
N ASN A 67 3.73 -3.10 5.04
CA ASN A 67 4.57 -4.27 5.30
C ASN A 67 4.08 -5.10 6.50
N MET A 68 3.52 -4.47 7.53
CA MET A 68 2.92 -5.19 8.65
C MET A 68 1.59 -5.87 8.27
N VAL A 69 0.77 -5.20 7.46
CA VAL A 69 -0.49 -5.74 6.92
C VAL A 69 -0.24 -6.95 6.02
N THR A 70 0.82 -6.93 5.23
CA THR A 70 1.15 -8.00 4.27
C THR A 70 1.94 -9.17 4.87
N GLY A 71 2.27 -9.11 6.17
CA GLY A 71 3.05 -10.15 6.84
C GLY A 71 4.53 -10.16 6.42
N LEU A 72 5.07 -9.04 5.93
CA LEU A 72 6.48 -8.86 5.59
C LEU A 72 7.29 -8.31 6.78
N LEU A 73 6.65 -7.53 7.65
CA LEU A 73 7.29 -6.93 8.83
C LEU A 73 6.45 -7.19 10.07
N ARG A 74 7.00 -7.86 11.07
CA ARG A 74 6.28 -8.15 12.31
C ARG A 74 6.08 -6.87 13.13
N PRO A 75 4.84 -6.57 13.58
CA PRO A 75 4.59 -5.46 14.49
C PRO A 75 5.16 -5.73 15.89
N ASP A 76 5.43 -4.66 16.62
CA ASP A 76 5.83 -4.74 18.03
C ASP A 76 4.60 -4.75 18.96
N GLY A 77 3.42 -4.39 18.43
CA GLY A 77 2.13 -4.45 19.14
C GLY A 77 0.96 -4.24 18.19
N GLY A 78 -0.23 -4.54 18.68
CA GLY A 78 -1.47 -4.43 17.92
C GLY A 78 -1.81 -5.71 17.15
N ILE A 79 -2.94 -5.67 16.44
CA ILE A 79 -3.51 -6.79 15.69
C ILE A 79 -3.84 -6.32 14.27
N VAL A 80 -3.56 -7.19 13.29
CA VAL A 80 -3.98 -7.02 11.90
C VAL A 80 -4.77 -8.24 11.48
N THR A 81 -6.00 -8.05 11.00
CA THR A 81 -6.79 -9.13 10.40
C THR A 81 -7.08 -8.85 8.93
N ILE A 82 -7.13 -9.91 8.13
CA ILE A 82 -7.50 -9.91 6.71
C ILE A 82 -8.70 -10.81 6.54
N LEU A 83 -9.82 -10.24 6.10
CA LEU A 83 -11.11 -10.96 5.99
C LEU A 83 -11.42 -11.72 7.30
N GLY A 84 -11.22 -11.07 8.45
CA GLY A 84 -11.47 -11.62 9.78
C GLY A 84 -10.41 -12.60 10.32
N ARG A 85 -9.33 -12.89 9.58
CA ARG A 85 -8.26 -13.80 10.01
C ARG A 85 -7.02 -13.03 10.44
N ASP A 86 -6.47 -13.37 11.59
CA ASP A 86 -5.23 -12.76 12.07
C ASP A 86 -4.05 -13.08 11.13
N VAL A 87 -3.40 -12.04 10.64
CA VAL A 87 -2.25 -12.14 9.73
C VAL A 87 -1.08 -12.87 10.38
N TRP A 88 -0.85 -12.62 11.65
CA TRP A 88 0.32 -13.13 12.36
C TRP A 88 0.05 -14.49 13.04
N GLY A 89 -1.22 -14.90 13.11
CA GLY A 89 -1.62 -16.24 13.48
C GLY A 89 -1.37 -17.27 12.35
N ASP A 90 -1.63 -16.90 11.09
CA ASP A 90 -1.31 -17.71 9.89
C ASP A 90 -0.91 -16.80 8.71
N VAL A 91 0.38 -16.45 8.69
CA VAL A 91 0.97 -15.61 7.64
C VAL A 91 0.81 -16.23 6.24
N ASN A 92 0.85 -17.55 6.13
CA ASN A 92 0.71 -18.22 4.84
C ASN A 92 -0.72 -18.13 4.29
N ALA A 93 -1.74 -18.24 5.14
CA ALA A 93 -3.12 -18.01 4.73
C ALA A 93 -3.33 -16.54 4.29
N ALA A 94 -2.80 -15.58 5.04
CA ALA A 94 -2.83 -14.18 4.66
C ALA A 94 -2.17 -13.94 3.28
N LYS A 95 -0.97 -14.47 3.07
CA LYS A 95 -0.22 -14.33 1.80
C LYS A 95 -0.93 -14.99 0.61
N ARG A 96 -1.75 -16.01 0.80
CA ARG A 96 -2.59 -16.57 -0.28
C ARG A 96 -3.71 -15.62 -0.72
N THR A 97 -4.16 -14.76 0.18
CA THR A 97 -5.30 -13.86 -0.03
C THR A 97 -4.87 -12.51 -0.60
N ILE A 98 -3.61 -12.13 -0.38
CA ILE A 98 -3.07 -10.81 -0.75
C ILE A 98 -2.09 -10.94 -1.91
N GLY A 99 -2.20 -10.03 -2.87
CA GLY A 99 -1.17 -9.73 -3.86
C GLY A 99 -0.41 -8.49 -3.43
N VAL A 100 0.90 -8.61 -3.25
CA VAL A 100 1.78 -7.48 -2.93
C VAL A 100 2.60 -7.16 -4.17
N MET A 101 2.57 -5.92 -4.61
CA MET A 101 3.39 -5.46 -5.72
C MET A 101 4.85 -5.34 -5.24
N PRO A 102 5.79 -6.12 -5.81
CA PRO A 102 7.19 -5.99 -5.47
C PRO A 102 7.74 -4.66 -6.00
N GLN A 103 8.75 -4.12 -5.34
CA GLN A 103 9.50 -2.99 -5.89
C GLN A 103 10.37 -3.46 -7.07
N PRO A 104 10.68 -2.57 -8.04
CA PRO A 104 11.47 -2.92 -9.23
C PRO A 104 12.85 -3.54 -8.92
N ASP A 105 13.47 -3.17 -7.81
CA ASP A 105 14.76 -3.68 -7.34
C ASP A 105 14.67 -5.04 -6.63
N GLN A 106 13.46 -5.52 -6.36
CA GLN A 106 13.17 -6.77 -5.64
C GLN A 106 12.77 -7.92 -6.56
N ILE A 107 12.71 -7.70 -7.87
CA ILE A 107 12.34 -8.74 -8.85
C ILE A 107 13.58 -9.34 -9.53
N PHE A 108 13.42 -10.57 -10.04
CA PHE A 108 14.48 -11.25 -10.80
C PHE A 108 14.57 -10.71 -12.23
N ASN A 109 15.31 -9.64 -12.42
CA ASN A 109 15.42 -8.90 -13.69
C ASN A 109 16.15 -9.68 -14.82
N ARG A 110 16.88 -10.76 -14.50
CA ARG A 110 17.51 -11.66 -15.48
C ARG A 110 16.55 -12.72 -16.04
N LEU A 111 15.31 -12.76 -15.59
CA LEU A 111 14.24 -13.55 -16.18
C LEU A 111 13.55 -12.75 -17.27
N THR A 112 12.96 -13.43 -18.27
CA THR A 112 12.03 -12.78 -19.19
C THR A 112 10.71 -12.51 -18.49
N GLY A 113 9.86 -11.61 -19.04
CA GLY A 113 8.55 -11.31 -18.45
C GLY A 113 7.71 -12.58 -18.24
N MET A 114 7.66 -13.48 -19.23
CA MET A 114 6.98 -14.77 -19.11
C MET A 114 7.58 -15.64 -18.00
N GLN A 115 8.91 -15.76 -17.96
CA GLN A 115 9.59 -16.57 -16.95
C GLN A 115 9.37 -16.04 -15.54
N LEU A 116 9.37 -14.72 -15.35
CA LEU A 116 9.11 -14.08 -14.05
C LEU A 116 7.69 -14.38 -13.56
N LEU A 117 6.68 -14.23 -14.41
CA LEU A 117 5.29 -14.55 -14.05
C LEU A 117 5.11 -16.03 -13.73
N VAL A 118 5.73 -16.92 -14.53
CA VAL A 118 5.71 -18.36 -14.25
C VAL A 118 6.36 -18.66 -12.91
N TYR A 119 7.50 -18.06 -12.62
CA TYR A 119 8.20 -18.22 -11.35
C TYR A 119 7.31 -17.78 -10.17
N CYS A 120 6.71 -16.57 -10.25
CA CYS A 120 5.82 -16.06 -9.22
C CYS A 120 4.60 -16.97 -8.98
N GLY A 121 3.96 -17.47 -10.04
CA GLY A 121 2.82 -18.37 -9.91
C GLY A 121 3.19 -19.74 -9.33
N MET A 122 4.33 -20.29 -9.72
CA MET A 122 4.84 -21.57 -9.18
C MET A 122 5.19 -21.45 -7.70
N LEU A 123 5.80 -20.33 -7.26
CA LEU A 123 6.05 -20.07 -5.83
C LEU A 123 4.77 -20.01 -4.99
N ARG A 124 3.64 -19.63 -5.61
CA ARG A 124 2.32 -19.65 -4.97
C ARG A 124 1.64 -21.03 -5.00
N GLY A 125 2.34 -22.08 -5.47
CA GLY A 125 1.83 -23.44 -5.52
C GLY A 125 0.79 -23.67 -6.63
N MET A 126 0.70 -22.80 -7.63
CA MET A 126 -0.25 -22.95 -8.73
C MET A 126 0.19 -24.05 -9.72
N PRO A 127 -0.74 -24.82 -10.29
CA PRO A 127 -0.44 -25.76 -11.36
C PRO A 127 0.16 -25.07 -12.57
N ARG A 128 1.24 -25.62 -13.15
CA ARG A 128 2.00 -25.01 -14.25
C ARG A 128 1.12 -24.60 -15.45
N ALA A 129 0.19 -25.44 -15.87
CA ALA A 129 -0.71 -25.13 -16.99
C ALA A 129 -1.53 -23.86 -16.73
N LYS A 130 -2.08 -23.72 -15.50
CA LYS A 130 -2.84 -22.54 -15.08
C LYS A 130 -1.96 -21.29 -15.01
N VAL A 131 -0.72 -21.44 -14.55
CA VAL A 131 0.23 -20.30 -14.49
C VAL A 131 0.56 -19.82 -15.89
N LEU A 132 0.86 -20.72 -16.84
CA LEU A 132 1.18 -20.34 -18.21
C LEU A 132 0.01 -19.60 -18.89
N GLN A 133 -1.22 -20.10 -18.71
CA GLN A 133 -2.42 -19.43 -19.22
C GLN A 133 -2.52 -18.02 -18.63
N ARG A 134 -2.53 -17.87 -17.31
CA ARG A 134 -2.68 -16.58 -16.65
C ARG A 134 -1.53 -15.60 -16.93
N ALA A 135 -0.31 -16.11 -17.09
CA ALA A 135 0.83 -15.28 -17.49
C ALA A 135 0.63 -14.68 -18.87
N GLY A 136 0.12 -15.48 -19.83
CA GLY A 136 -0.25 -14.98 -21.15
C GLY A 136 -1.35 -13.91 -21.09
N ASP A 137 -2.43 -14.17 -20.33
CA ASP A 137 -3.55 -13.25 -20.15
C ASP A 137 -3.08 -11.92 -19.53
N LEU A 138 -2.23 -11.98 -18.48
CA LEU A 138 -1.68 -10.78 -17.84
C LEU A 138 -0.73 -10.01 -18.76
N LEU A 139 0.17 -10.68 -19.48
CA LEU A 139 1.05 -10.01 -20.45
C LEU A 139 0.23 -9.28 -21.52
N ALA A 140 -0.87 -9.87 -21.99
CA ALA A 140 -1.77 -9.23 -22.94
C ALA A 140 -2.49 -8.02 -22.32
N ALA A 141 -3.06 -8.14 -21.13
CA ALA A 141 -3.77 -7.07 -20.42
C ALA A 141 -2.86 -5.86 -20.11
N PHE A 142 -1.59 -6.12 -19.81
CA PHE A 142 -0.60 -5.07 -19.53
C PHE A 142 0.12 -4.53 -20.78
N ASP A 143 -0.26 -4.98 -21.99
CA ASP A 143 0.42 -4.63 -23.24
C ASP A 143 1.92 -4.96 -23.22
N LEU A 144 2.25 -6.14 -22.69
CA LEU A 144 3.60 -6.69 -22.60
C LEU A 144 3.82 -7.93 -23.47
N SER A 145 2.85 -8.31 -24.32
CA SER A 145 2.93 -9.52 -25.17
C SER A 145 4.17 -9.55 -26.05
N ASN A 146 4.51 -8.42 -26.68
CA ASN A 146 5.70 -8.28 -27.53
C ASN A 146 7.03 -8.35 -26.74
N ALA A 147 6.99 -8.09 -25.44
CA ALA A 147 8.13 -8.13 -24.56
C ALA A 147 8.15 -9.40 -23.67
N ALA A 148 7.24 -10.34 -23.87
CA ALA A 148 7.11 -11.55 -23.06
C ALA A 148 8.43 -12.35 -22.94
N ASN A 149 9.24 -12.38 -24.00
CA ASN A 149 10.50 -13.10 -24.11
C ASN A 149 11.73 -12.19 -23.96
N VAL A 150 11.54 -10.89 -23.70
CA VAL A 150 12.62 -9.94 -23.40
C VAL A 150 12.93 -10.01 -21.91
N MET A 151 14.21 -9.87 -21.54
CA MET A 151 14.62 -9.83 -20.13
C MET A 151 14.02 -8.61 -19.44
N VAL A 152 13.58 -8.77 -18.20
CA VAL A 152 13.01 -7.66 -17.42
C VAL A 152 14.04 -6.55 -17.16
N ALA A 153 15.34 -6.89 -17.18
CA ALA A 153 16.42 -5.90 -17.13
C ALA A 153 16.38 -4.87 -18.27
N ASP A 154 15.79 -5.25 -19.41
CA ASP A 154 15.70 -4.40 -20.62
C ASP A 154 14.32 -3.70 -20.73
N TYR A 155 13.47 -3.83 -19.71
CA TYR A 155 12.18 -3.17 -19.66
C TYR A 155 12.33 -1.67 -19.33
N SER A 156 11.45 -0.84 -19.91
CA SER A 156 11.30 0.55 -19.46
C SER A 156 10.76 0.58 -18.02
N ALA A 157 10.88 1.72 -17.35
CA ALA A 157 10.33 1.89 -16.01
C ALA A 157 8.82 1.57 -15.94
N GLY A 158 8.04 2.03 -16.94
CA GLY A 158 6.62 1.72 -17.07
C GLY A 158 6.35 0.23 -17.26
N MET A 159 7.11 -0.45 -18.14
CA MET A 159 7.00 -1.90 -18.34
C MET A 159 7.36 -2.67 -17.07
N THR A 160 8.38 -2.22 -16.33
CA THR A 160 8.78 -2.83 -15.06
C THR A 160 7.69 -2.70 -14.00
N LYS A 161 7.04 -1.55 -13.89
CA LYS A 161 5.89 -1.38 -12.99
C LYS A 161 4.71 -2.28 -13.39
N LYS A 162 4.41 -2.40 -14.69
CA LYS A 162 3.38 -3.29 -15.22
C LYS A 162 3.65 -4.75 -14.86
N ILE A 163 4.87 -5.26 -15.07
CA ILE A 163 5.20 -6.65 -14.74
C ILE A 163 5.20 -6.89 -13.22
N CYS A 164 5.60 -5.92 -12.39
CA CYS A 164 5.49 -6.00 -10.94
C CYS A 164 4.04 -6.16 -10.48
N LEU A 165 3.11 -5.38 -11.05
CA LEU A 165 1.69 -5.52 -10.77
C LEU A 165 1.15 -6.87 -11.26
N ALA A 166 1.54 -7.32 -12.45
CA ALA A 166 1.17 -8.63 -12.96
C ALA A 166 1.63 -9.78 -12.03
N CYS A 167 2.84 -9.68 -11.45
CA CYS A 167 3.33 -10.64 -10.43
C CYS A 167 2.44 -10.65 -9.18
N ALA A 168 1.95 -9.49 -8.75
CA ALA A 168 1.03 -9.40 -7.62
C ALA A 168 -0.34 -10.04 -7.92
N MET A 169 -0.78 -10.03 -9.18
CA MET A 169 -2.10 -10.51 -9.63
C MET A 169 -2.14 -11.97 -10.05
N ILE A 170 -1.00 -12.62 -10.37
CA ILE A 170 -0.92 -13.95 -11.01
C ILE A 170 -1.73 -15.04 -10.29
N HIS A 171 -1.80 -15.00 -8.96
CA HIS A 171 -2.52 -15.98 -8.15
C HIS A 171 -3.99 -15.61 -7.87
N SER A 172 -4.50 -14.53 -8.50
CA SER A 172 -5.88 -14.05 -8.33
C SER A 172 -6.21 -13.73 -6.86
N PRO A 173 -5.47 -12.84 -6.21
CA PRO A 173 -5.71 -12.47 -4.81
C PRO A 173 -7.09 -11.81 -4.67
N ARG A 174 -7.57 -11.65 -3.44
CA ARG A 174 -8.77 -10.85 -3.14
C ARG A 174 -8.45 -9.41 -2.79
N ILE A 175 -7.20 -9.15 -2.38
CA ILE A 175 -6.72 -7.83 -1.96
C ILE A 175 -5.38 -7.58 -2.65
N LEU A 176 -5.24 -6.44 -3.29
CA LEU A 176 -3.96 -5.94 -3.81
C LEU A 176 -3.42 -4.86 -2.90
N VAL A 177 -2.14 -4.95 -2.56
CA VAL A 177 -1.42 -3.96 -1.74
C VAL A 177 -0.25 -3.43 -2.56
N LEU A 178 -0.29 -2.14 -2.87
CA LEU A 178 0.59 -1.48 -3.82
C LEU A 178 1.23 -0.25 -3.15
N ASP A 179 2.55 -0.27 -3.00
CA ASP A 179 3.28 0.86 -2.41
C ASP A 179 3.81 1.76 -3.54
N GLU A 180 3.28 3.00 -3.63
CA GLU A 180 3.60 4.02 -4.65
C GLU A 180 3.56 3.47 -6.10
N PRO A 181 2.44 2.83 -6.56
CA PRO A 181 2.43 2.11 -7.83
C PRO A 181 2.59 2.99 -9.07
N PHE A 182 2.31 4.29 -8.95
CA PHE A 182 2.35 5.26 -10.05
C PHE A 182 3.59 6.15 -10.05
N GLU A 183 4.46 5.99 -9.05
CA GLU A 183 5.69 6.77 -8.97
C GLU A 183 6.63 6.44 -10.13
N SER A 184 7.18 7.48 -10.77
CA SER A 184 8.12 7.37 -11.91
C SER A 184 7.57 6.59 -13.12
N VAL A 185 6.24 6.59 -13.31
CA VAL A 185 5.55 5.96 -14.44
C VAL A 185 5.10 7.04 -15.42
N ASP A 186 5.33 6.81 -16.71
CA ASP A 186 4.86 7.70 -17.77
C ASP A 186 3.32 7.75 -17.84
N PRO A 187 2.72 8.81 -18.42
CA PRO A 187 1.27 8.99 -18.43
C PRO A 187 0.49 7.83 -19.09
N VAL A 188 1.04 7.23 -20.15
CA VAL A 188 0.37 6.14 -20.90
C VAL A 188 0.34 4.87 -20.07
N SER A 189 1.50 4.48 -19.53
CA SER A 189 1.60 3.32 -18.61
C SER A 189 0.76 3.52 -17.35
N SER A 190 0.76 4.75 -16.80
CA SER A 190 -0.07 5.09 -15.66
C SER A 190 -1.57 4.94 -15.94
N ALA A 191 -2.05 5.36 -17.13
CA ALA A 191 -3.44 5.19 -17.52
C ALA A 191 -3.82 3.69 -17.60
N ASN A 192 -2.99 2.88 -18.28
CA ASN A 192 -3.21 1.44 -18.36
C ASN A 192 -3.27 0.75 -16.98
N LEU A 193 -2.32 1.09 -16.07
CA LEU A 193 -2.35 0.57 -14.70
C LEU A 193 -3.62 0.96 -13.95
N LYS A 194 -4.09 2.20 -14.11
CA LYS A 194 -5.34 2.69 -13.49
C LYS A 194 -6.54 1.88 -13.97
N ASP A 195 -6.68 1.70 -15.28
CA ASP A 195 -7.82 1.00 -15.86
C ASP A 195 -7.89 -0.45 -15.37
N ILE A 196 -6.75 -1.14 -15.31
CA ILE A 196 -6.66 -2.51 -14.77
C ILE A 196 -7.06 -2.57 -13.29
N LEU A 197 -6.61 -1.60 -12.48
CA LEU A 197 -6.95 -1.57 -11.05
C LEU A 197 -8.42 -1.21 -10.80
N ILE A 198 -8.99 -0.31 -11.61
CA ILE A 198 -10.42 0.02 -11.56
C ILE A 198 -11.26 -1.20 -11.94
N GLU A 199 -10.88 -1.90 -13.01
CA GLU A 199 -11.55 -3.14 -13.42
C GLU A 199 -11.45 -4.22 -12.32
N TYR A 200 -10.28 -4.38 -11.69
CA TYR A 200 -10.11 -5.32 -10.59
C TYR A 200 -11.04 -5.01 -9.41
N VAL A 201 -11.25 -3.75 -9.07
CA VAL A 201 -12.20 -3.35 -8.01
C VAL A 201 -13.64 -3.59 -8.46
N SER A 202 -13.98 -3.31 -9.72
CA SER A 202 -15.33 -3.52 -10.27
C SER A 202 -15.77 -5.00 -10.20
N THR A 203 -14.82 -5.92 -10.28
CA THR A 203 -15.04 -7.37 -10.13
C THR A 203 -15.07 -7.84 -8.66
N GLY A 204 -15.06 -6.92 -7.68
CA GLY A 204 -15.17 -7.20 -6.25
C GLY A 204 -13.83 -7.35 -5.52
N GLY A 205 -12.72 -7.08 -6.19
CA GLY A 205 -11.41 -7.00 -5.56
C GLY A 205 -11.27 -5.76 -4.65
N THR A 206 -10.35 -5.81 -3.71
CA THR A 206 -9.98 -4.64 -2.87
C THR A 206 -8.58 -4.20 -3.26
N VAL A 207 -8.38 -2.90 -3.47
CA VAL A 207 -7.07 -2.31 -3.77
C VAL A 207 -6.69 -1.34 -2.67
N ILE A 208 -5.48 -1.47 -2.16
CA ILE A 208 -4.86 -0.58 -1.17
C ILE A 208 -3.62 0.02 -1.82
N ILE A 209 -3.58 1.33 -1.98
CA ILE A 209 -2.39 2.02 -2.49
C ILE A 209 -1.84 2.98 -1.44
N SER A 210 -0.53 3.11 -1.35
CA SER A 210 0.07 4.31 -0.80
C SER A 210 0.27 5.34 -1.91
N SER A 211 0.12 6.61 -1.58
CA SER A 211 0.45 7.71 -2.48
C SER A 211 0.72 8.99 -1.72
N HIS A 212 1.52 9.86 -2.33
CA HIS A 212 1.70 11.25 -1.92
C HIS A 212 1.05 12.23 -2.91
N VAL A 213 0.40 11.73 -3.98
CA VAL A 213 -0.25 12.53 -5.02
C VAL A 213 -1.77 12.57 -4.78
N MET A 214 -2.25 13.66 -4.17
CA MET A 214 -3.65 13.80 -3.74
C MET A 214 -4.63 13.75 -4.92
N ALA A 215 -4.35 14.46 -6.01
CA ALA A 215 -5.18 14.48 -7.21
C ALA A 215 -5.40 13.08 -7.84
N LEU A 216 -4.44 12.17 -7.68
CA LEU A 216 -4.58 10.79 -8.13
C LEU A 216 -5.50 10.01 -7.19
N VAL A 217 -5.32 10.16 -5.88
CA VAL A 217 -6.13 9.48 -4.85
C VAL A 217 -7.58 9.92 -4.95
N GLU A 218 -7.83 11.22 -5.11
CA GLU A 218 -9.18 11.79 -5.23
C GLU A 218 -9.94 11.22 -6.44
N LYS A 219 -9.24 11.01 -7.57
CA LYS A 219 -9.85 10.50 -8.81
C LYS A 219 -10.11 8.99 -8.81
N MET A 220 -9.31 8.22 -8.08
CA MET A 220 -9.33 6.75 -8.17
C MET A 220 -9.91 6.08 -6.93
N CYS A 221 -9.69 6.65 -5.75
CA CYS A 221 -10.03 6.00 -4.51
C CYS A 221 -11.48 6.28 -4.11
N THR A 222 -12.12 5.27 -3.54
CA THR A 222 -13.44 5.42 -2.88
C THR A 222 -13.27 5.88 -1.44
N HIS A 223 -12.17 5.49 -0.81
CA HIS A 223 -11.83 5.78 0.58
C HIS A 223 -10.37 6.20 0.71
N VAL A 224 -10.08 6.95 1.76
CA VAL A 224 -8.73 7.42 2.07
C VAL A 224 -8.48 7.44 3.56
N ALA A 225 -7.23 7.18 3.96
CA ALA A 225 -6.72 7.50 5.30
C ALA A 225 -5.49 8.40 5.18
N VAL A 226 -5.51 9.49 5.92
CA VAL A 226 -4.36 10.40 6.08
C VAL A 226 -3.54 9.92 7.26
N ILE A 227 -2.29 9.57 7.01
CA ILE A 227 -1.32 9.13 8.02
C ILE A 227 -0.25 10.20 8.19
N ASN A 228 0.00 10.59 9.43
CA ASN A 228 1.09 11.49 9.77
C ASN A 228 1.76 11.00 11.07
N GLN A 229 3.09 10.99 11.10
CA GLN A 229 3.88 10.56 12.27
C GLN A 229 3.42 9.22 12.88
N GLY A 230 3.04 8.27 12.04
CA GLY A 230 2.64 6.91 12.45
C GLY A 230 1.22 6.79 13.00
N VAL A 231 0.40 7.84 12.94
CA VAL A 231 -1.00 7.83 13.39
C VAL A 231 -1.95 8.16 12.23
N VAL A 232 -3.21 7.70 12.33
CA VAL A 232 -4.29 8.11 11.41
C VAL A 232 -4.85 9.45 11.87
N CYS A 233 -4.72 10.48 11.03
CA CYS A 233 -5.28 11.81 11.29
C CYS A 233 -6.76 11.91 10.85
N ALA A 234 -7.10 11.27 9.74
CA ALA A 234 -8.47 11.18 9.23
C ALA A 234 -8.62 9.91 8.38
N ALA A 235 -9.80 9.30 8.39
CA ALA A 235 -10.10 8.15 7.53
C ALA A 235 -11.61 8.11 7.23
N GLY A 236 -11.97 7.70 6.00
CA GLY A 236 -13.36 7.60 5.55
C GLY A 236 -13.46 7.57 4.03
N THR A 237 -14.65 7.81 3.50
CA THR A 237 -14.81 8.07 2.06
C THR A 237 -14.08 9.35 1.66
N ILE A 238 -13.73 9.50 0.39
CA ILE A 238 -13.08 10.73 -0.10
C ILE A 238 -13.88 11.99 0.34
N GLY A 239 -15.20 12.00 0.13
CA GLY A 239 -16.05 13.14 0.50
C GLY A 239 -16.09 13.43 2.01
N GLN A 240 -16.02 12.39 2.86
CA GLN A 240 -15.97 12.56 4.31
C GLN A 240 -14.65 13.18 4.77
N VAL A 241 -13.52 12.73 4.20
CA VAL A 241 -12.19 13.24 4.58
C VAL A 241 -11.96 14.64 4.00
N ALA A 242 -12.37 14.89 2.76
CA ALA A 242 -12.30 16.20 2.10
C ALA A 242 -13.18 17.25 2.81
N ALA A 243 -14.28 16.84 3.47
CA ALA A 243 -15.15 17.71 4.26
C ALA A 243 -15.70 18.94 3.50
N GLY A 244 -15.88 18.82 2.18
CA GLY A 244 -16.35 19.90 1.30
C GLY A 244 -15.25 20.79 0.71
N GLU A 245 -14.00 20.52 1.01
CA GLU A 245 -12.82 21.18 0.44
C GLU A 245 -12.15 20.26 -0.60
N ASP A 246 -11.10 20.77 -1.28
CA ASP A 246 -10.17 19.95 -2.06
C ASP A 246 -9.39 19.00 -1.14
N LEU A 247 -9.19 17.76 -1.57
CA LEU A 247 -8.49 16.76 -0.75
C LEU A 247 -7.04 17.18 -0.44
N GLU A 248 -6.38 17.93 -1.33
CA GLU A 248 -5.01 18.42 -1.12
C GLU A 248 -4.97 19.51 -0.05
N GLU A 249 -5.93 20.45 -0.07
CA GLU A 249 -6.03 21.49 0.95
C GLU A 249 -6.32 20.88 2.32
N ARG A 250 -7.26 19.95 2.37
CA ARG A 250 -7.59 19.23 3.59
C ARG A 250 -6.42 18.41 4.13
N PHE A 251 -5.69 17.74 3.25
CA PHE A 251 -4.45 17.02 3.60
C PHE A 251 -3.43 17.96 4.24
N LEU A 252 -3.16 19.13 3.65
CA LEU A 252 -2.21 20.09 4.20
C LEU A 252 -2.60 20.54 5.61
N GLN A 253 -3.90 20.80 5.87
CA GLN A 253 -4.38 21.14 7.20
C GLN A 253 -4.11 20.01 8.22
N LEU A 254 -4.35 18.76 7.82
CA LEU A 254 -4.20 17.59 8.70
C LEU A 254 -2.74 17.24 9.03
N VAL A 255 -1.79 17.57 8.13
CA VAL A 255 -0.37 17.24 8.33
C VAL A 255 0.49 18.38 8.88
N GLY A 256 -0.11 19.55 9.17
CA GLY A 256 0.58 20.68 9.80
C GLY A 256 0.72 21.94 8.93
N GLY A 257 0.02 22.00 7.80
CA GLY A 257 -0.07 23.20 6.96
C GLY A 257 1.13 23.42 6.02
N ARG A 258 1.03 24.47 5.21
CA ARG A 258 2.16 24.97 4.40
C ARG A 258 3.11 25.70 5.33
N HIS A 259 4.39 25.32 5.37
CA HIS A 259 5.41 26.22 5.88
C HIS A 259 5.43 27.44 4.94
N GLY A 260 5.18 28.64 5.48
CA GLY A 260 5.24 29.88 4.71
C GLY A 260 6.57 29.96 3.97
N ALA A 261 6.56 30.46 2.75
CA ALA A 261 7.77 30.66 1.98
C ALA A 261 8.76 31.50 2.82
N ALA A 262 9.92 30.94 3.13
CA ALA A 262 10.98 31.69 3.78
C ALA A 262 11.36 32.84 2.84
N HIS A 263 11.35 34.08 3.36
CA HIS A 263 11.79 35.25 2.62
C HIS A 263 13.28 35.09 2.27
N ILE A 264 13.58 35.00 0.99
CA ILE A 264 14.97 34.87 0.51
C ILE A 264 15.49 36.27 0.19
N ALA A 265 16.08 36.89 1.20
CA ALA A 265 16.50 38.30 1.14
C ALA A 265 17.44 38.69 -0.05
N TRP A 266 18.17 37.73 -0.61
CA TRP A 266 19.03 37.96 -1.75
C TRP A 266 18.29 37.97 -3.10
N LEU A 267 17.04 37.50 -3.16
CA LEU A 267 16.22 37.64 -4.38
C LEU A 267 15.71 39.05 -4.59
N ASP A 268 15.64 39.89 -3.57
CA ASP A 268 15.18 41.27 -3.66
C ASP A 268 16.28 42.23 -4.14
N GLY A 269 17.55 41.79 -4.28
CA GLY A 269 18.74 42.59 -4.57
C GLY A 269 19.17 42.66 -6.03
N GLY A 270 18.32 42.36 -6.98
CA GLY A 270 18.68 42.29 -8.41
C GLY A 270 18.41 43.56 -9.25
N ALA A 271 18.46 44.77 -8.66
CA ALA A 271 18.40 46.04 -9.41
C ALA A 271 19.42 47.01 -8.86
N GLN A 272 20.67 46.84 -9.28
CA GLN A 272 21.67 47.93 -9.36
C GLN A 272 22.38 47.88 -10.70
#